data_7805371eb32c31faf61d4fc7b934bc6b
#
_entry.id   7805371eb32c31faf61d4fc7b934bc6b
#
_cell.length_a   1.000
_cell.length_b   1.000
_cell.length_c   1.000
_cell.angle_alpha   90.00
_cell.angle_beta   90.00
_cell.angle_gamma   90.00
#
_symmetry.space_group_name_H-M   'P 1'
#
loop_
_entity.id
_entity.type
_entity.pdbx_description
1 polymer ?
#
loop_
_entity_poly.entity_id
_entity_poly.type
_entity_poly.pdbx_seq_one_letter_code
_entity_poly.pdbx_strand_id
1 'polypeptide(L)'
;HGVGGSLRQSGNAGRANTEHSNNGPSTVLKQKPAQERSLSTEKVGYSPKSENPFTLQSVMPADQQDAVNKNLEKLGDADQFLVDELGYNDKDDLYSHLAAEQVDSVALALQQAKKGNAFIIGDMTGIGKGRQAASLIRYAKKQGQVPVYFTKTAGLLSDVYRDLVDIGSPDLRPFVFGSAKEAAITDSDGKV
;
A
#
# COMPACT_ATOMS: atom_id res chain seq x y z
N HIS A 1 -11.94 -8.31 75.31
CA HIS A 1 -11.86 -9.76 75.06
C HIS A 1 -11.43 -9.97 73.60
N GLY A 2 -10.30 -10.35 73.25
CA GLY A 2 -9.51 -11.42 73.81
C GLY A 2 -9.11 -12.29 72.66
N VAL A 3 -7.77 -12.33 72.44
CA VAL A 3 -6.96 -13.52 72.09
C VAL A 3 -7.19 -14.07 70.69
N GLY A 4 -6.22 -14.17 69.79
CA GLY A 4 -4.89 -14.64 69.95
C GLY A 4 -4.68 -15.84 69.05
N GLY A 5 -3.56 -15.87 68.41
CA GLY A 5 -2.94 -17.10 67.87
C GLY A 5 -3.20 -17.36 66.39
N SER A 6 -2.27 -17.68 65.59
CA SER A 6 -1.07 -18.46 65.58
C SER A 6 -0.63 -18.65 64.15
N LEU A 7 0.60 -18.46 63.90
CA LEU A 7 1.40 -18.86 62.74
C LEU A 7 1.18 -20.34 62.40
N ARG A 8 1.00 -20.64 61.11
CA ARG A 8 1.53 -21.89 60.51
C ARG A 8 2.11 -21.64 59.13
N GLN A 9 3.40 -21.82 59.06
CA GLN A 9 4.14 -22.15 57.85
C GLN A 9 3.74 -23.55 57.37
N SER A 10 3.68 -23.70 56.05
CA SER A 10 4.03 -24.87 55.24
C SER A 10 3.34 -24.68 53.88
N GLY A 11 3.90 -24.91 52.78
CA GLY A 11 4.92 -25.77 52.30
C GLY A 11 5.17 -25.41 50.87
N ASN A 12 6.40 -25.46 50.54
CA ASN A 12 6.98 -25.35 49.24
C ASN A 12 6.50 -26.51 48.36
N ALA A 13 5.71 -26.27 47.33
CA ALA A 13 5.42 -27.25 46.28
C ALA A 13 6.03 -26.76 44.99
N GLY A 14 7.11 -27.45 44.61
CA GLY A 14 7.89 -27.20 43.41
C GLY A 14 7.02 -27.23 42.15
N ARG A 15 7.06 -26.16 41.41
CA ARG A 15 6.61 -26.12 40.02
C ARG A 15 7.71 -26.68 39.14
N ALA A 16 7.51 -27.90 38.64
CA ALA A 16 8.34 -28.48 37.62
C ALA A 16 8.29 -27.59 36.34
N ASN A 17 9.43 -26.99 36.01
CA ASN A 17 9.66 -26.39 34.73
C ASN A 17 9.73 -27.52 33.69
N THR A 18 8.66 -27.71 32.91
CA THR A 18 8.74 -28.45 31.66
C THR A 18 9.37 -27.53 30.62
N GLU A 19 10.68 -27.64 30.46
CA GLU A 19 11.38 -27.11 29.28
C GLU A 19 10.87 -27.83 28.04
N HIS A 20 10.01 -27.16 27.26
CA HIS A 20 9.75 -27.56 25.88
C HIS A 20 10.98 -27.20 25.03
N SER A 21 11.89 -28.18 24.92
CA SER A 21 12.96 -28.17 23.92
C SER A 21 12.34 -28.26 22.54
N ASN A 22 12.17 -27.10 21.88
CA ASN A 22 11.82 -27.00 20.47
C ASN A 22 13.10 -27.09 19.64
N ASN A 23 13.65 -28.28 19.53
CA ASN A 23 14.73 -28.62 18.58
C ASN A 23 14.13 -29.02 17.22
N GLY A 24 13.50 -28.05 16.52
CA GLY A 24 13.28 -28.14 15.08
C GLY A 24 14.53 -27.63 14.35
N PRO A 25 14.95 -28.24 13.22
CA PRO A 25 16.09 -27.74 12.48
C PRO A 25 15.76 -26.34 11.95
N SER A 26 16.39 -25.33 12.54
CA SER A 26 16.38 -23.97 12.04
C SER A 26 17.12 -23.97 10.70
N THR A 27 16.37 -24.07 9.60
CA THR A 27 16.90 -23.88 8.25
C THR A 27 17.25 -22.41 8.10
N VAL A 28 18.44 -22.04 8.54
CA VAL A 28 19.01 -20.73 8.23
C VAL A 28 19.19 -20.70 6.71
N LEU A 29 18.27 -20.03 6.03
CA LEU A 29 18.42 -19.72 4.62
C LEU A 29 19.71 -18.89 4.50
N LYS A 30 20.79 -19.51 3.99
CA LYS A 30 22.02 -18.80 3.63
C LYS A 30 21.63 -17.82 2.52
N GLN A 31 21.38 -16.59 2.90
CA GLN A 31 21.22 -15.49 1.94
C GLN A 31 22.56 -15.37 1.20
N LYS A 32 22.50 -15.56 -0.12
CA LYS A 32 23.61 -15.24 -1.00
C LYS A 32 23.96 -13.78 -0.75
N PRO A 33 25.23 -13.40 -0.49
CA PRO A 33 25.57 -12.01 -0.28
C PRO A 33 25.04 -11.20 -1.46
N ALA A 34 24.23 -10.19 -1.15
CA ALA A 34 23.75 -9.26 -2.15
C ALA A 34 24.99 -8.61 -2.78
N GLN A 35 25.15 -8.82 -4.07
CA GLN A 35 26.18 -8.13 -4.83
C GLN A 35 25.86 -6.63 -4.69
N GLU A 36 26.71 -5.87 -4.01
CA GLU A 36 26.59 -4.42 -3.93
C GLU A 36 26.64 -3.86 -5.35
N ARG A 37 25.47 -3.64 -5.94
CA ARG A 37 25.34 -2.82 -7.13
C ARG A 37 25.44 -1.39 -6.67
N SER A 38 26.45 -0.66 -7.11
CA SER A 38 26.43 0.79 -7.01
C SER A 38 25.23 1.28 -7.84
N LEU A 39 24.16 1.67 -7.16
CA LEU A 39 22.98 2.21 -7.82
C LEU A 39 23.35 3.59 -8.37
N SER A 40 23.02 3.84 -9.63
CA SER A 40 23.16 5.17 -10.20
C SER A 40 22.28 6.16 -9.42
N THR A 41 22.89 7.26 -8.97
CA THR A 41 22.17 8.39 -8.35
C THR A 41 21.74 9.41 -9.40
N GLU A 42 22.13 9.22 -10.66
CA GLU A 42 21.72 10.08 -11.77
C GLU A 42 20.21 9.98 -11.97
N LYS A 43 19.55 11.13 -11.89
CA LYS A 43 18.11 11.25 -12.14
C LYS A 43 17.87 11.55 -13.62
N VAL A 44 17.02 10.75 -14.22
CA VAL A 44 16.57 10.92 -15.60
C VAL A 44 15.06 11.20 -15.64
N GLY A 45 14.62 11.86 -16.70
CA GLY A 45 13.17 12.01 -16.94
C GLY A 45 12.53 10.65 -17.15
N TYR A 46 11.45 10.38 -16.45
CA TYR A 46 10.69 9.14 -16.65
C TYR A 46 9.88 9.23 -17.95
N SER A 47 10.00 8.21 -18.78
CA SER A 47 9.17 8.03 -19.98
C SER A 47 8.16 6.93 -19.72
N PRO A 48 6.87 7.28 -19.48
CA PRO A 48 5.83 6.29 -19.24
C PRO A 48 5.65 5.30 -20.39
N LYS A 49 5.20 4.09 -20.08
CA LYS A 49 4.79 3.08 -21.05
C LYS A 49 3.31 3.17 -21.39
N SER A 50 2.50 3.79 -20.53
CA SER A 50 1.11 4.12 -20.82
C SER A 50 1.02 5.03 -22.05
N GLU A 51 0.03 4.77 -22.91
CA GLU A 51 -0.27 5.57 -24.10
C GLU A 51 -1.03 6.87 -23.77
N ASN A 52 -1.31 7.13 -22.47
CA ASN A 52 -2.00 8.33 -22.04
C ASN A 52 -1.19 9.59 -22.45
N PRO A 53 -1.79 10.51 -23.21
CA PRO A 53 -1.11 11.75 -23.64
C PRO A 53 -0.83 12.71 -22.47
N PHE A 54 -1.52 12.56 -21.32
CA PHE A 54 -1.31 13.41 -20.16
C PHE A 54 -0.22 12.83 -19.26
N THR A 55 0.90 13.56 -19.14
CA THR A 55 2.07 13.20 -18.33
C THR A 55 2.37 14.24 -17.26
N LEU A 56 2.95 13.80 -16.14
CA LEU A 56 3.32 14.64 -15.00
C LEU A 56 4.79 15.06 -15.00
N GLN A 57 5.57 14.63 -16.00
CA GLN A 57 6.99 14.95 -16.17
C GLN A 57 7.83 14.58 -14.92
N SER A 58 7.67 13.36 -14.43
CA SER A 58 8.41 12.88 -13.28
C SER A 58 9.87 12.52 -13.61
N VAL A 59 10.71 12.43 -12.57
CA VAL A 59 12.09 11.96 -12.69
C VAL A 59 12.34 10.82 -11.71
N MET A 60 13.22 9.90 -12.08
CA MET A 60 13.66 8.81 -11.22
C MET A 60 15.13 8.43 -11.49
N PRO A 61 15.80 7.67 -10.61
CA PRO A 61 17.12 7.12 -10.90
C PRO A 61 17.09 6.24 -12.14
N ALA A 62 18.14 6.34 -12.99
CA ALA A 62 18.21 5.60 -14.26
C ALA A 62 18.04 4.08 -14.07
N ASP A 63 18.73 3.48 -13.08
CA ASP A 63 18.62 2.05 -12.79
C ASP A 63 17.21 1.63 -12.38
N GLN A 64 16.48 2.52 -11.71
CA GLN A 64 15.09 2.29 -11.34
C GLN A 64 14.17 2.34 -12.55
N GLN A 65 14.40 3.28 -13.46
CA GLN A 65 13.65 3.37 -14.72
C GLN A 65 13.79 2.10 -15.54
N ASP A 66 15.00 1.56 -15.68
CA ASP A 66 15.23 0.30 -16.38
C ASP A 66 14.46 -0.86 -15.75
N ALA A 67 14.46 -0.94 -14.40
CA ALA A 67 13.73 -1.97 -13.70
C ALA A 67 12.20 -1.83 -13.88
N VAL A 68 11.66 -0.62 -13.82
CA VAL A 68 10.25 -0.31 -14.06
C VAL A 68 9.85 -0.70 -15.47
N ASN A 69 10.59 -0.22 -16.48
CA ASN A 69 10.32 -0.50 -17.89
C ASN A 69 10.32 -1.99 -18.21
N LYS A 70 11.32 -2.72 -17.70
CA LYS A 70 11.42 -4.17 -17.86
C LYS A 70 10.23 -4.95 -17.25
N ASN A 71 9.65 -4.45 -16.17
CA ASN A 71 8.49 -5.09 -15.55
C ASN A 71 7.18 -4.71 -16.29
N LEU A 72 7.07 -3.49 -16.80
CA LEU A 72 5.93 -3.08 -17.64
C LEU A 72 5.94 -3.83 -18.98
N GLU A 73 7.10 -4.01 -19.61
CA GLU A 73 7.24 -4.82 -20.83
C GLU A 73 6.76 -6.27 -20.64
N LYS A 74 7.02 -6.85 -19.47
CA LYS A 74 6.51 -8.19 -19.14
C LYS A 74 5.00 -8.21 -18.88
N LEU A 75 4.44 -7.10 -18.41
CA LEU A 75 3.01 -6.96 -18.21
C LEU A 75 2.28 -6.83 -19.55
N GLY A 76 2.90 -6.19 -20.53
CA GLY A 76 2.30 -5.87 -21.82
C GLY A 76 1.54 -4.55 -21.79
N ASP A 77 0.30 -4.53 -22.28
CA ASP A 77 -0.55 -3.34 -22.31
C ASP A 77 -1.04 -2.97 -20.90
N ALA A 78 -0.32 -2.05 -20.25
CA ALA A 78 -0.64 -1.58 -18.90
C ALA A 78 -1.98 -0.83 -18.84
N ASP A 79 -2.33 -0.11 -19.91
CA ASP A 79 -3.58 0.65 -19.98
C ASP A 79 -4.78 -0.30 -20.02
N GLN A 80 -4.76 -1.27 -20.94
CA GLN A 80 -5.84 -2.25 -21.00
C GLN A 80 -5.93 -3.10 -19.74
N PHE A 81 -4.78 -3.47 -19.16
CA PHE A 81 -4.74 -4.17 -17.88
C PHE A 81 -5.47 -3.39 -16.79
N LEU A 82 -5.27 -2.08 -16.68
CA LEU A 82 -5.96 -1.26 -15.68
C LEU A 82 -7.44 -1.03 -16.01
N VAL A 83 -7.80 -0.88 -17.28
CA VAL A 83 -9.22 -0.84 -17.69
C VAL A 83 -9.94 -2.06 -17.14
N ASP A 84 -9.40 -3.25 -17.37
CA ASP A 84 -10.03 -4.51 -16.95
C ASP A 84 -10.05 -4.67 -15.42
N GLU A 85 -8.92 -4.42 -14.75
CA GLU A 85 -8.79 -4.65 -13.31
C GLU A 85 -9.54 -3.62 -12.47
N LEU A 86 -9.56 -2.36 -12.87
CA LEU A 86 -10.26 -1.30 -12.15
C LEU A 86 -11.72 -1.13 -12.62
N GLY A 87 -12.10 -1.68 -13.80
CA GLY A 87 -13.44 -1.62 -14.36
C GLY A 87 -13.78 -0.23 -14.88
N TYR A 88 -12.86 0.38 -15.61
CA TYR A 88 -13.15 1.51 -16.49
C TYR A 88 -13.81 1.01 -17.79
N ASN A 89 -14.52 1.89 -18.48
CA ASN A 89 -15.22 1.51 -19.71
C ASN A 89 -14.25 1.22 -20.86
N ASP A 90 -13.21 2.06 -20.95
CA ASP A 90 -12.17 2.01 -21.98
C ASP A 90 -10.93 2.77 -21.52
N LYS A 91 -9.93 2.92 -22.40
CA LYS A 91 -8.70 3.68 -22.13
C LYS A 91 -8.97 5.17 -21.95
N ASP A 92 -9.91 5.76 -22.66
CA ASP A 92 -10.23 7.19 -22.55
C ASP A 92 -10.84 7.50 -21.17
N ASP A 93 -11.69 6.61 -20.66
CA ASP A 93 -12.23 6.71 -19.31
C ASP A 93 -11.10 6.62 -18.27
N LEU A 94 -10.18 5.65 -18.40
CA LEU A 94 -9.00 5.53 -17.54
C LEU A 94 -8.15 6.82 -17.56
N TYR A 95 -7.89 7.38 -18.76
CA TYR A 95 -7.05 8.56 -18.95
C TYR A 95 -7.68 9.84 -18.39
N SER A 96 -9.00 9.89 -18.27
CA SER A 96 -9.69 11.00 -17.61
C SER A 96 -9.42 11.06 -16.11
N HIS A 97 -8.96 9.97 -15.51
CA HIS A 97 -8.76 9.82 -14.07
C HIS A 97 -7.29 9.74 -13.63
N LEU A 98 -6.43 9.13 -14.43
CA LEU A 98 -5.03 8.88 -14.10
C LEU A 98 -4.10 9.42 -15.18
N ALA A 99 -2.98 9.98 -14.77
CA ALA A 99 -1.88 10.35 -15.69
C ALA A 99 -1.05 9.10 -16.07
N ALA A 100 -0.25 9.19 -17.13
CA ALA A 100 0.55 8.09 -17.65
C ALA A 100 1.45 7.44 -16.59
N GLU A 101 2.16 8.24 -15.78
CA GLU A 101 3.02 7.75 -14.70
C GLU A 101 2.23 7.03 -13.60
N GLN A 102 1.00 7.50 -13.34
CA GLN A 102 0.12 6.86 -12.36
C GLN A 102 -0.41 5.54 -12.87
N VAL A 103 -0.74 5.44 -14.17
CA VAL A 103 -1.13 4.19 -14.82
C VAL A 103 -0.02 3.15 -14.66
N ASP A 104 1.21 3.48 -15.05
CA ASP A 104 2.35 2.57 -14.95
C ASP A 104 2.59 2.09 -13.50
N SER A 105 2.55 3.02 -12.54
CA SER A 105 2.76 2.71 -11.12
C SER A 105 1.66 1.81 -10.55
N VAL A 106 0.38 2.10 -10.84
CA VAL A 106 -0.75 1.30 -10.38
C VAL A 106 -0.75 -0.08 -11.03
N ALA A 107 -0.42 -0.17 -12.32
CA ALA A 107 -0.33 -1.45 -13.03
C ALA A 107 0.72 -2.38 -12.39
N LEU A 108 1.90 -1.85 -12.07
CA LEU A 108 2.93 -2.61 -11.36
C LEU A 108 2.50 -3.01 -9.95
N ALA A 109 1.84 -2.10 -9.22
CA ALA A 109 1.33 -2.38 -7.88
C ALA A 109 0.30 -3.50 -7.89
N LEU A 110 -0.67 -3.48 -8.83
CA LEU A 110 -1.67 -4.53 -8.98
C LEU A 110 -1.04 -5.86 -9.43
N GLN A 111 -0.04 -5.82 -10.33
CA GLN A 111 0.70 -7.03 -10.71
C GLN A 111 1.34 -7.70 -9.49
N GLN A 112 1.90 -6.91 -8.56
CA GLN A 112 2.48 -7.47 -7.32
C GLN A 112 1.39 -7.93 -6.35
N ALA A 113 0.31 -7.18 -6.19
CA ALA A 113 -0.81 -7.57 -5.34
C ALA A 113 -1.43 -8.91 -5.77
N LYS A 114 -1.59 -9.15 -7.07
CA LYS A 114 -2.07 -10.43 -7.62
C LYS A 114 -1.15 -11.61 -7.31
N LYS A 115 0.13 -11.34 -7.06
CA LYS A 115 1.12 -12.36 -6.63
C LYS A 115 1.19 -12.52 -5.11
N GLY A 116 0.40 -11.75 -4.35
CA GLY A 116 0.47 -11.71 -2.88
C GLY A 116 1.68 -10.95 -2.33
N ASN A 117 2.32 -10.12 -3.14
CA ASN A 117 3.47 -9.33 -2.75
C ASN A 117 3.06 -7.93 -2.30
N ALA A 118 3.92 -7.29 -1.51
CA ALA A 118 3.84 -5.86 -1.21
C ALA A 118 4.41 -5.02 -2.37
N PHE A 119 4.00 -3.76 -2.44
CA PHE A 119 4.53 -2.77 -3.36
C PHE A 119 4.77 -1.43 -2.63
N ILE A 120 5.84 -0.74 -2.98
CA ILE A 120 6.17 0.58 -2.42
C ILE A 120 6.04 1.62 -3.54
N ILE A 121 5.11 2.56 -3.36
CA ILE A 121 4.97 3.73 -4.23
C ILE A 121 5.96 4.78 -3.74
N GLY A 122 7.14 4.83 -4.38
CA GLY A 122 8.26 5.72 -4.02
C GLY A 122 8.32 7.01 -4.83
N ASP A 123 7.26 7.36 -5.53
CA ASP A 123 7.20 8.50 -6.42
C ASP A 123 7.48 9.84 -5.70
N MET A 124 7.93 10.81 -6.47
CA MET A 124 8.18 12.18 -5.99
C MET A 124 6.90 12.81 -5.40
N THR A 125 7.08 13.83 -4.57
CA THR A 125 5.97 14.65 -4.09
C THR A 125 5.29 15.35 -5.28
N GLY A 126 3.94 15.35 -5.29
CA GLY A 126 3.16 15.99 -6.35
C GLY A 126 2.72 15.08 -7.49
N ILE A 127 3.19 13.84 -7.57
CA ILE A 127 2.78 12.86 -8.62
C ILE A 127 1.37 12.27 -8.37
N GLY A 128 0.67 12.72 -7.33
CA GLY A 128 -0.68 12.21 -7.03
C GLY A 128 -0.70 10.78 -6.48
N LYS A 129 0.18 10.47 -5.53
CA LYS A 129 0.19 9.17 -4.82
C LYS A 129 -1.16 8.81 -4.19
N GLY A 130 -1.96 9.81 -3.83
CA GLY A 130 -3.30 9.61 -3.33
C GLY A 130 -4.22 8.92 -4.34
N ARG A 131 -4.22 9.35 -5.61
CA ARG A 131 -4.97 8.70 -6.69
C ARG A 131 -4.48 7.27 -6.95
N GLN A 132 -3.18 7.02 -6.85
CA GLN A 132 -2.63 5.67 -6.96
C GLN A 132 -3.13 4.78 -5.80
N ALA A 133 -3.10 5.27 -4.56
CA ALA A 133 -3.64 4.55 -3.41
C ALA A 133 -5.16 4.32 -3.52
N ALA A 134 -5.90 5.33 -3.97
CA ALA A 134 -7.34 5.22 -4.24
C ALA A 134 -7.64 4.14 -5.30
N SER A 135 -6.81 4.04 -6.34
CA SER A 135 -6.96 2.99 -7.36
C SER A 135 -6.77 1.58 -6.78
N LEU A 136 -5.83 1.40 -5.84
CA LEU A 136 -5.65 0.12 -5.13
C LEU A 136 -6.86 -0.20 -4.22
N ILE A 137 -7.45 0.82 -3.59
CA ILE A 137 -8.69 0.66 -2.80
C ILE A 137 -9.85 0.25 -3.72
N ARG A 138 -10.01 0.91 -4.88
CA ARG A 138 -11.02 0.54 -5.90
C ARG A 138 -10.86 -0.90 -6.34
N TYR A 139 -9.64 -1.31 -6.67
CA TYR A 139 -9.33 -2.70 -7.03
C TYR A 139 -9.73 -3.69 -5.94
N ALA A 140 -9.28 -3.47 -4.70
CA ALA A 140 -9.58 -4.35 -3.57
C ALA A 140 -11.11 -4.49 -3.36
N LYS A 141 -11.86 -3.40 -3.44
CA LYS A 141 -13.33 -3.43 -3.35
C LYS A 141 -13.95 -4.23 -4.49
N LYS A 142 -13.46 -4.08 -5.72
CA LYS A 142 -13.94 -4.86 -6.88
C LYS A 142 -13.69 -6.36 -6.70
N GLN A 143 -12.60 -6.73 -5.99
CA GLN A 143 -12.29 -8.11 -5.60
C GLN A 143 -13.08 -8.61 -4.37
N GLY A 144 -14.01 -7.84 -3.85
CA GLY A 144 -14.77 -8.19 -2.65
C GLY A 144 -13.97 -8.12 -1.33
N GLN A 145 -12.79 -7.49 -1.36
CA GLN A 145 -11.93 -7.33 -0.20
C GLN A 145 -12.31 -6.09 0.61
N VAL A 146 -11.84 -6.04 1.86
CA VAL A 146 -11.97 -4.87 2.73
C VAL A 146 -10.60 -4.17 2.79
N PRO A 147 -10.39 -3.10 2.01
CA PRO A 147 -9.14 -2.34 2.07
C PRO A 147 -9.03 -1.58 3.39
N VAL A 148 -7.83 -1.54 3.94
CA VAL A 148 -7.52 -0.79 5.17
C VAL A 148 -6.46 0.26 4.83
N TYR A 149 -6.76 1.52 5.12
CA TYR A 149 -5.87 2.64 4.89
C TYR A 149 -5.40 3.25 6.22
N PHE A 150 -4.09 3.34 6.39
CA PHE A 150 -3.46 3.96 7.55
C PHE A 150 -2.79 5.27 7.15
N THR A 151 -3.01 6.30 7.93
CA THR A 151 -2.40 7.61 7.72
C THR A 151 -1.90 8.22 9.03
N LYS A 152 -0.93 9.12 8.92
CA LYS A 152 -0.32 9.79 10.07
C LYS A 152 -1.24 10.88 10.67
N THR A 153 -2.03 11.53 9.85
CA THR A 153 -2.84 12.69 10.25
C THR A 153 -4.28 12.55 9.78
N ALA A 154 -5.23 13.06 10.57
CA ALA A 154 -6.66 13.01 10.26
C ALA A 154 -7.01 13.74 8.95
N GLY A 155 -6.35 14.85 8.63
CA GLY A 155 -6.59 15.61 7.40
C GLY A 155 -6.41 14.80 6.12
N LEU A 156 -5.50 13.82 6.11
CA LEU A 156 -5.28 12.93 4.97
C LEU A 156 -6.46 11.96 4.72
N LEU A 157 -7.39 11.80 5.64
CA LEU A 157 -8.60 10.99 5.43
C LEU A 157 -9.54 11.67 4.42
N SER A 158 -9.69 12.99 4.50
CA SER A 158 -10.46 13.76 3.50
C SER A 158 -9.78 13.74 2.14
N ASP A 159 -8.45 13.79 2.10
CA ASP A 159 -7.68 13.68 0.86
C ASP A 159 -7.91 12.34 0.16
N VAL A 160 -7.93 11.23 0.90
CA VAL A 160 -8.23 9.91 0.33
C VAL A 160 -9.63 9.85 -0.27
N TYR A 161 -10.63 10.43 0.39
CA TYR A 161 -11.98 10.45 -0.15
C TYR A 161 -12.08 11.31 -1.41
N ARG A 162 -11.44 12.48 -1.43
CA ARG A 162 -11.34 13.30 -2.65
C ARG A 162 -10.68 12.51 -3.78
N ASP A 163 -9.58 11.81 -3.50
CA ASP A 163 -8.88 11.02 -4.49
C ASP A 163 -9.72 9.83 -5.00
N LEU A 164 -10.59 9.22 -4.15
CA LEU A 164 -11.57 8.22 -4.57
C LEU A 164 -12.62 8.82 -5.53
N VAL A 165 -13.10 10.02 -5.25
CA VAL A 165 -14.02 10.74 -6.15
C VAL A 165 -13.33 11.04 -7.48
N ASP A 166 -12.10 11.55 -7.44
CA ASP A 166 -11.31 11.92 -8.61
C ASP A 166 -11.03 10.73 -9.56
N ILE A 167 -10.91 9.52 -9.01
CA ILE A 167 -10.72 8.30 -9.82
C ILE A 167 -12.06 7.63 -10.22
N GLY A 168 -13.17 8.34 -10.13
CA GLY A 168 -14.48 7.83 -10.52
C GLY A 168 -15.10 6.81 -9.56
N SER A 169 -14.81 6.91 -8.25
CA SER A 169 -15.33 6.00 -7.23
C SER A 169 -16.01 6.73 -6.05
N PRO A 170 -16.96 7.64 -6.29
CA PRO A 170 -17.61 8.44 -5.24
C PRO A 170 -18.52 7.62 -4.30
N ASP A 171 -18.87 6.40 -4.72
CA ASP A 171 -19.67 5.45 -3.94
C ASP A 171 -18.83 4.73 -2.86
N LEU A 172 -17.53 4.74 -2.98
CA LEU A 172 -16.61 4.16 -2.00
C LEU A 172 -16.42 5.11 -0.82
N ARG A 173 -17.30 4.96 0.19
CA ARG A 173 -17.22 5.78 1.41
C ARG A 173 -16.37 5.07 2.46
N PRO A 174 -15.24 5.66 2.89
CA PRO A 174 -14.42 5.11 3.95
C PRO A 174 -15.17 5.11 5.29
N PHE A 175 -15.02 4.02 6.05
CA PHE A 175 -15.39 4.02 7.46
C PHE A 175 -14.15 4.44 8.26
N VAL A 176 -14.28 5.55 9.01
CA VAL A 176 -13.17 6.08 9.81
C VAL A 176 -13.18 5.45 11.19
N PHE A 177 -12.09 4.80 11.56
CA PHE A 177 -11.85 4.27 12.89
C PHE A 177 -10.71 5.04 13.56
N GLY A 178 -11.01 5.70 14.68
CA GLY A 178 -10.02 6.45 15.46
C GLY A 178 -10.67 7.26 16.59
N SER A 179 -9.86 7.63 17.57
CA SER A 179 -10.30 8.39 18.77
C SER A 179 -10.24 9.91 18.57
N ALA A 180 -9.75 10.40 17.43
CA ALA A 180 -9.60 11.83 17.20
C ALA A 180 -10.96 12.47 16.89
N LYS A 181 -11.36 13.48 17.65
CA LYS A 181 -12.56 14.31 17.36
C LYS A 181 -12.48 14.97 15.97
N GLU A 182 -11.28 15.01 15.37
CA GLU A 182 -10.98 15.61 14.07
C GLU A 182 -10.99 14.58 12.92
N ALA A 183 -11.26 13.29 13.21
CA ALA A 183 -11.29 12.24 12.20
C ALA A 183 -12.63 12.24 11.47
N ALA A 184 -12.99 13.37 10.88
CA ALA A 184 -14.12 13.50 9.99
C ALA A 184 -13.65 13.59 8.54
N ILE A 185 -14.38 12.94 7.64
CA ILE A 185 -14.18 13.12 6.21
C ILE A 185 -15.04 14.27 5.79
N THR A 186 -14.43 15.32 5.24
CA THR A 186 -15.14 16.44 4.65
C THR A 186 -15.05 16.36 3.13
N ASP A 187 -16.14 16.62 2.46
CA ASP A 187 -16.17 16.79 1.01
C ASP A 187 -15.63 18.17 0.59
N SER A 188 -15.63 18.46 -0.71
CA SER A 188 -15.19 19.75 -1.26
C SER A 188 -15.99 20.94 -0.73
N ASP A 189 -17.19 20.70 -0.23
CA ASP A 189 -18.12 21.72 0.30
C ASP A 189 -18.00 21.84 1.83
N GLY A 190 -17.05 21.14 2.45
CA GLY A 190 -16.83 21.13 3.89
C GLY A 190 -17.90 20.39 4.69
N LYS A 191 -18.71 19.55 4.05
CA LYS A 191 -19.71 18.70 4.72
C LYS A 191 -19.07 17.39 5.14
N VAL A 192 -19.51 16.86 6.28
CA VAL A 192 -19.09 15.58 6.86
C VAL A 192 -19.97 14.45 6.37
#